data_031037aaf0cd0e950aa567c8c236bb6e
#
_entry.id   031037aaf0cd0e950aa567c8c236bb6e
#
_cell.length_a   1.000
_cell.length_b   1.000
_cell.length_c   1.000
_cell.angle_alpha   90.00
_cell.angle_beta   90.00
_cell.angle_gamma   90.00
#
_symmetry.space_group_name_H-M   'P 1'
#
loop_
_entity.id
_entity.type
_entity.pdbx_description
1 polymer ?
#
loop_
_entity_poly.entity_id
_entity_poly.type
_entity_poly.pdbx_seq_one_letter_code
_entity_poly.pdbx_strand_id
1 'polypeptide(L)'
;MSKRKSAALLALMTVFLAGTAVSQDLAGENMKSLDGQVQEIKSDVLDIASDLRNLEERLLYPSGTQLAIFVAVEEQQDFRLDAVQIEIDGELATHHIYSFNELEALQKGGVQKAYAGNVVTGDHELRVTVIGKTDSGKDFSSTGTFAFAKGVKPKTLGVTLAEPGLGSDGIQVGDW
;
A
#
# COMPACT_ATOMS: atom_id res chain seq x y z
N MET A 1 -21.81 38.23 -86.12
CA MET A 1 -20.91 37.16 -85.64
C MET A 1 -20.22 37.52 -84.30
N SER A 2 -20.96 38.09 -83.34
CA SER A 2 -20.32 38.56 -82.06
C SER A 2 -20.91 37.95 -80.80
N LYS A 3 -22.03 37.19 -80.86
CA LYS A 3 -22.65 36.61 -79.63
C LYS A 3 -22.17 35.22 -79.22
N ARG A 4 -21.37 34.52 -80.04
CA ARG A 4 -20.87 33.20 -79.79
C ARG A 4 -19.49 33.18 -79.03
N LYS A 5 -18.75 34.28 -79.03
CA LYS A 5 -17.44 34.33 -78.32
C LYS A 5 -17.57 34.74 -76.88
N SER A 6 -18.67 35.35 -76.44
CA SER A 6 -18.87 35.72 -75.03
C SER A 6 -19.35 34.54 -74.15
N ALA A 7 -20.04 33.57 -74.77
CA ALA A 7 -20.49 32.37 -74.03
C ALA A 7 -19.36 31.40 -73.70
N ALA A 8 -18.31 31.32 -74.55
CA ALA A 8 -17.18 30.47 -74.32
C ALA A 8 -16.23 30.98 -73.20
N LEU A 9 -16.17 32.29 -72.99
CA LEU A 9 -15.35 32.91 -71.97
C LEU A 9 -15.98 32.78 -70.56
N LEU A 10 -17.31 32.73 -70.45
CA LEU A 10 -18.05 32.56 -69.20
C LEU A 10 -18.01 31.10 -68.71
N ALA A 11 -17.91 30.12 -69.61
CA ALA A 11 -17.82 28.68 -69.26
C ALA A 11 -16.44 28.30 -68.78
N LEU A 12 -15.40 29.04 -69.16
CA LEU A 12 -13.98 28.72 -68.67
C LEU A 12 -13.71 29.27 -67.28
N MET A 13 -14.50 30.27 -66.80
CA MET A 13 -14.29 30.90 -65.50
C MET A 13 -14.99 30.15 -64.34
N THR A 14 -15.94 29.27 -64.65
CA THR A 14 -16.70 28.51 -63.65
C THR A 14 -15.99 27.17 -63.23
N VAL A 15 -14.99 26.71 -63.99
CA VAL A 15 -14.24 25.47 -63.66
C VAL A 15 -13.11 25.71 -62.65
N PHE A 16 -12.68 26.97 -62.42
CA PHE A 16 -11.55 27.26 -61.56
C PHE A 16 -11.89 27.51 -60.09
N LEU A 17 -13.16 27.46 -59.67
CA LEU A 17 -13.59 27.68 -58.28
C LEU A 17 -13.92 26.40 -57.51
N ALA A 18 -13.76 25.20 -58.09
CA ALA A 18 -14.09 23.94 -57.45
C ALA A 18 -12.89 23.19 -56.84
N GLY A 19 -11.69 23.81 -56.78
CA GLY A 19 -10.44 23.15 -56.45
C GLY A 19 -9.85 23.35 -55.05
N THR A 20 -10.55 24.03 -54.13
CA THR A 20 -9.93 24.39 -52.83
C THR A 20 -10.59 23.80 -51.58
N ALA A 21 -11.52 22.88 -51.70
CA ALA A 21 -12.25 22.33 -50.54
C ALA A 21 -11.71 20.98 -50.00
N VAL A 22 -10.74 20.34 -50.65
CA VAL A 22 -10.30 18.97 -50.27
C VAL A 22 -9.07 18.96 -49.35
N SER A 23 -8.38 20.08 -49.19
CA SER A 23 -7.11 20.10 -48.43
C SER A 23 -7.26 20.33 -46.90
N GLN A 24 -8.45 20.75 -46.44
CA GLN A 24 -8.66 21.03 -45.00
C GLN A 24 -9.09 19.80 -44.20
N ASP A 25 -9.71 18.82 -44.81
CA ASP A 25 -10.23 17.63 -44.13
C ASP A 25 -9.08 16.63 -43.78
N LEU A 26 -8.12 16.49 -44.66
CA LEU A 26 -6.95 15.64 -44.46
C LEU A 26 -5.99 16.15 -43.36
N ALA A 27 -5.93 17.46 -43.15
CA ALA A 27 -5.14 18.04 -42.07
C ALA A 27 -5.81 17.84 -40.70
N GLY A 28 -7.14 17.86 -40.62
CA GLY A 28 -7.92 17.64 -39.42
C GLY A 28 -7.87 16.17 -38.94
N GLU A 29 -7.98 15.22 -39.88
CA GLU A 29 -7.86 13.78 -39.55
C GLU A 29 -6.44 13.41 -39.11
N ASN A 30 -5.40 13.94 -39.75
CA ASN A 30 -4.02 13.71 -39.35
C ASN A 30 -3.71 14.31 -37.96
N MET A 31 -4.26 15.49 -37.63
CA MET A 31 -4.09 16.09 -36.31
C MET A 31 -4.80 15.27 -35.19
N LYS A 32 -6.00 14.78 -35.45
CA LYS A 32 -6.74 13.90 -34.52
C LYS A 32 -6.00 12.57 -34.33
N SER A 33 -5.40 12.02 -35.40
CA SER A 33 -4.58 10.81 -35.34
C SER A 33 -3.31 11.04 -34.53
N LEU A 34 -2.63 12.17 -34.71
CA LEU A 34 -1.43 12.56 -33.94
C LEU A 34 -1.75 12.79 -32.47
N ASP A 35 -2.87 13.45 -32.16
CA ASP A 35 -3.30 13.66 -30.77
C ASP A 35 -3.63 12.33 -30.08
N GLY A 36 -4.27 11.40 -30.79
CA GLY A 36 -4.49 10.04 -30.32
C GLY A 36 -3.19 9.29 -30.03
N GLN A 37 -2.22 9.37 -30.92
CA GLN A 37 -0.90 8.74 -30.73
C GLN A 37 -0.12 9.38 -29.57
N VAL A 38 -0.22 10.69 -29.39
CA VAL A 38 0.40 11.37 -28.25
C VAL A 38 -0.22 10.94 -26.93
N GLN A 39 -1.55 10.76 -26.87
CA GLN A 39 -2.23 10.25 -25.67
C GLN A 39 -1.85 8.80 -25.37
N GLU A 40 -1.73 7.96 -26.40
CA GLU A 40 -1.29 6.58 -26.26
C GLU A 40 0.15 6.51 -25.71
N ILE A 41 1.08 7.24 -26.32
CA ILE A 41 2.48 7.32 -25.84
C ILE A 41 2.52 7.85 -24.40
N LYS A 42 1.73 8.85 -24.06
CA LYS A 42 1.66 9.37 -22.69
C LYS A 42 1.16 8.32 -21.70
N SER A 43 0.16 7.52 -22.07
CA SER A 43 -0.32 6.39 -21.28
C SER A 43 0.77 5.35 -21.08
N ASP A 44 1.44 4.95 -22.16
CA ASP A 44 2.52 3.97 -22.13
C ASP A 44 3.69 4.41 -21.24
N VAL A 45 4.06 5.70 -21.31
CA VAL A 45 5.12 6.27 -20.46
C VAL A 45 4.71 6.24 -18.98
N LEU A 46 3.44 6.52 -18.66
CA LEU A 46 2.96 6.44 -17.28
C LEU A 46 2.93 5.01 -16.77
N ASP A 47 2.54 4.06 -17.61
CA ASP A 47 2.51 2.63 -17.28
C ASP A 47 3.94 2.09 -17.06
N ILE A 48 4.89 2.43 -17.94
CA ILE A 48 6.31 2.11 -17.77
C ILE A 48 6.87 2.72 -16.48
N ALA A 49 6.55 3.97 -16.18
CA ALA A 49 7.00 4.64 -14.95
C ALA A 49 6.43 3.96 -13.69
N SER A 50 5.20 3.47 -13.75
CA SER A 50 4.57 2.69 -12.69
C SER A 50 5.25 1.33 -12.50
N ASP A 51 5.51 0.63 -13.60
CA ASP A 51 6.18 -0.67 -13.58
C ASP A 51 7.62 -0.57 -13.06
N LEU A 52 8.36 0.47 -13.47
CA LEU A 52 9.70 0.74 -12.95
C LEU A 52 9.69 0.99 -11.44
N ARG A 53 8.71 1.75 -10.93
CA ARG A 53 8.55 1.98 -9.49
C ARG A 53 8.24 0.69 -8.75
N ASN A 54 7.34 -0.14 -9.28
CA ASN A 54 7.01 -1.44 -8.71
C ASN A 54 8.21 -2.40 -8.71
N LEU A 55 9.03 -2.38 -9.76
CA LEU A 55 10.26 -3.16 -9.84
C LEU A 55 11.31 -2.66 -8.86
N GLU A 56 11.48 -1.34 -8.74
CA GLU A 56 12.37 -0.71 -7.76
C GLU A 56 11.96 -1.09 -6.34
N GLU A 57 10.68 -1.01 -6.00
CA GLU A 57 10.15 -1.42 -4.71
C GLU A 57 10.41 -2.91 -4.42
N ARG A 58 10.20 -3.78 -5.41
CA ARG A 58 10.50 -5.22 -5.29
C ARG A 58 11.98 -5.52 -5.13
N LEU A 59 12.86 -4.72 -5.71
CA LEU A 59 14.32 -4.87 -5.56
C LEU A 59 14.81 -4.34 -4.22
N LEU A 60 14.25 -3.22 -3.76
CA LEU A 60 14.57 -2.63 -2.46
C LEU A 60 13.98 -3.45 -1.30
N TYR A 61 12.79 -4.00 -1.50
CA TYR A 61 12.06 -4.77 -0.48
C TYR A 61 11.62 -6.13 -1.05
N PRO A 62 12.54 -7.09 -1.23
CA PRO A 62 12.16 -8.42 -1.68
C PRO A 62 11.11 -9.00 -0.73
N SER A 63 10.06 -9.60 -1.28
CA SER A 63 8.94 -10.19 -0.53
C SER A 63 9.37 -11.14 0.61
N GLY A 64 10.58 -11.65 0.52
CA GLY A 64 11.21 -12.51 1.53
C GLY A 64 11.57 -11.78 2.83
N THR A 65 11.73 -10.45 2.85
CA THR A 65 12.11 -9.69 4.05
C THR A 65 10.93 -9.29 4.92
N GLN A 66 9.69 -9.53 4.48
CA GLN A 66 8.50 -9.12 5.22
C GLN A 66 8.41 -9.82 6.58
N LEU A 67 8.09 -9.02 7.60
CA LEU A 67 7.69 -9.43 8.92
C LEU A 67 6.35 -8.81 9.25
N ALA A 68 5.39 -9.61 9.68
CA ALA A 68 4.13 -9.15 10.24
C ALA A 68 4.02 -9.61 11.70
N ILE A 69 3.57 -8.71 12.58
CA ILE A 69 3.36 -9.02 14.00
C ILE A 69 1.89 -8.76 14.30
N PHE A 70 1.26 -9.77 14.86
CA PHE A 70 -0.13 -9.74 15.30
C PHE A 70 -0.20 -9.79 16.81
N VAL A 71 -1.16 -9.07 17.38
CA VAL A 71 -1.45 -9.04 18.81
C VAL A 71 -2.83 -9.65 19.02
N ALA A 72 -2.91 -10.56 19.96
CA ALA A 72 -4.15 -11.17 20.47
C ALA A 72 -4.16 -11.10 21.99
N VAL A 73 -5.34 -11.13 22.58
CA VAL A 73 -5.53 -11.29 24.03
C VAL A 73 -6.03 -12.70 24.25
N GLU A 74 -5.51 -13.38 25.27
CA GLU A 74 -5.97 -14.70 25.66
C GLU A 74 -7.45 -14.64 26.09
N GLU A 75 -8.22 -15.65 25.71
CA GLU A 75 -9.65 -15.69 26.04
C GLU A 75 -9.88 -15.72 27.56
N GLN A 76 -10.96 -15.12 28.01
CA GLN A 76 -11.40 -15.07 29.40
C GLN A 76 -10.44 -14.32 30.36
N GLN A 77 -9.67 -13.39 29.83
CA GLN A 77 -8.84 -12.49 30.64
C GLN A 77 -9.60 -11.19 30.95
N ASP A 78 -9.64 -10.83 32.24
CA ASP A 78 -10.36 -9.64 32.73
C ASP A 78 -9.40 -8.48 33.04
N PHE A 79 -8.41 -8.23 32.18
CA PHE A 79 -7.55 -7.05 32.32
C PHE A 79 -7.83 -6.02 31.24
N ARG A 80 -7.57 -4.77 31.54
CA ARG A 80 -7.66 -3.68 30.57
C ARG A 80 -6.31 -3.41 29.96
N LEU A 81 -6.19 -3.63 28.66
CA LEU A 81 -5.04 -3.27 27.86
C LEU A 81 -5.15 -1.80 27.45
N ASP A 82 -4.19 -0.96 27.88
CA ASP A 82 -4.16 0.45 27.52
C ASP A 82 -3.22 0.71 26.33
N ALA A 83 -2.04 0.10 26.31
CA ALA A 83 -1.10 0.24 25.20
C ALA A 83 -0.17 -0.97 25.03
N VAL A 84 0.30 -1.14 23.80
CA VAL A 84 1.38 -2.08 23.43
C VAL A 84 2.45 -1.32 22.67
N GLN A 85 3.71 -1.51 23.06
CA GLN A 85 4.89 -1.04 22.35
C GLN A 85 5.71 -2.24 21.90
N ILE A 86 6.16 -2.22 20.65
CA ILE A 86 6.98 -3.27 20.05
C ILE A 86 8.26 -2.63 19.52
N GLU A 87 9.38 -3.17 19.93
CA GLU A 87 10.72 -2.82 19.45
C GLU A 87 11.35 -4.04 18.78
N ILE A 88 12.10 -3.81 17.71
CA ILE A 88 12.90 -4.82 17.03
C ILE A 88 14.34 -4.34 17.05
N ASP A 89 15.24 -5.14 17.59
CA ASP A 89 16.67 -4.81 17.76
C ASP A 89 16.93 -3.48 18.48
N GLY A 90 16.03 -3.12 19.40
CA GLY A 90 16.08 -1.87 20.15
C GLY A 90 15.54 -0.64 19.43
N GLU A 91 15.05 -0.78 18.20
CA GLU A 91 14.35 0.27 17.47
C GLU A 91 12.82 0.14 17.62
N LEU A 92 12.14 1.27 17.85
CA LEU A 92 10.69 1.29 17.96
C LEU A 92 10.04 0.94 16.62
N ALA A 93 9.42 -0.24 16.53
CA ALA A 93 8.69 -0.69 15.37
C ALA A 93 7.25 -0.17 15.35
N THR A 94 6.57 -0.19 16.51
CA THR A 94 5.21 0.34 16.64
C THR A 94 4.86 0.64 18.12
N HIS A 95 3.95 1.59 18.28
CA HIS A 95 3.31 1.89 19.57
C HIS A 95 1.83 2.11 19.30
N HIS A 96 0.96 1.34 19.96
CA HIS A 96 -0.48 1.43 19.80
C HIS A 96 -1.18 1.64 21.14
N ILE A 97 -2.10 2.60 21.20
CA ILE A 97 -2.97 2.86 22.35
C ILE A 97 -4.36 2.36 22.00
N TYR A 98 -4.89 1.47 22.82
CA TYR A 98 -6.16 0.79 22.57
C TYR A 98 -7.35 1.63 23.00
N SER A 99 -8.30 1.78 22.11
CA SER A 99 -9.64 2.26 22.44
C SER A 99 -10.48 1.16 23.08
N PHE A 100 -11.56 1.54 23.73
CA PHE A 100 -12.48 0.57 24.34
C PHE A 100 -13.03 -0.45 23.34
N ASN A 101 -13.39 0.00 22.13
CA ASN A 101 -13.93 -0.89 21.09
C ASN A 101 -12.89 -1.89 20.55
N GLU A 102 -11.63 -1.47 20.43
CA GLU A 102 -10.53 -2.36 19.99
C GLU A 102 -10.25 -3.41 21.05
N LEU A 103 -10.20 -3.00 22.32
CA LEU A 103 -10.03 -3.94 23.42
C LEU A 103 -11.18 -4.96 23.49
N GLU A 104 -12.42 -4.51 23.37
CA GLU A 104 -13.56 -5.41 23.34
C GLU A 104 -13.48 -6.41 22.16
N ALA A 105 -13.01 -5.97 21.00
CA ALA A 105 -12.79 -6.85 19.85
C ALA A 105 -11.71 -7.90 20.12
N LEU A 106 -10.59 -7.50 20.75
CA LEU A 106 -9.50 -8.42 21.13
C LEU A 106 -9.97 -9.45 22.17
N GLN A 107 -10.72 -9.02 23.19
CA GLN A 107 -11.27 -9.91 24.22
C GLN A 107 -12.29 -10.92 23.68
N LYS A 108 -12.92 -10.62 22.54
CA LYS A 108 -13.82 -11.53 21.81
C LYS A 108 -13.09 -12.46 20.83
N GLY A 109 -11.78 -12.60 20.96
CA GLY A 109 -10.95 -13.42 20.07
C GLY A 109 -10.52 -12.70 18.79
N GLY A 110 -10.64 -11.38 18.74
CA GLY A 110 -10.10 -10.57 17.65
C GLY A 110 -8.59 -10.57 17.66
N VAL A 111 -8.00 -10.30 16.49
CA VAL A 111 -6.56 -10.23 16.28
C VAL A 111 -6.24 -8.94 15.57
N GLN A 112 -5.28 -8.18 16.09
CA GLN A 112 -4.83 -6.94 15.50
C GLN A 112 -3.47 -7.12 14.84
N LYS A 113 -3.34 -6.67 13.60
CA LYS A 113 -2.03 -6.52 12.96
C LYS A 113 -1.37 -5.26 13.52
N ALA A 114 -0.42 -5.43 14.43
CA ALA A 114 0.29 -4.34 15.09
C ALA A 114 1.44 -3.79 14.25
N TYR A 115 2.12 -4.64 13.49
CA TYR A 115 3.26 -4.24 12.65
C TYR A 115 3.25 -4.98 11.33
N ALA A 116 3.69 -4.30 10.27
CA ALA A 116 4.07 -4.91 9.00
C ALA A 116 5.20 -4.08 8.39
N GLY A 117 6.34 -4.70 8.20
CA GLY A 117 7.53 -4.03 7.67
C GLY A 117 8.53 -5.03 7.13
N ASN A 118 9.70 -4.52 6.75
CA ASN A 118 10.79 -5.33 6.24
C ASN A 118 11.88 -5.45 7.32
N VAL A 119 12.32 -6.68 7.57
CA VAL A 119 13.40 -7.01 8.49
C VAL A 119 14.40 -7.86 7.72
N VAL A 120 15.68 -7.58 7.84
CA VAL A 120 16.74 -8.33 7.17
C VAL A 120 16.76 -9.79 7.62
N THR A 121 17.42 -10.66 6.89
CA THR A 121 17.61 -12.06 7.32
C THR A 121 18.65 -12.14 8.42
N GLY A 122 18.37 -12.91 9.45
CA GLY A 122 19.25 -13.07 10.61
C GLY A 122 18.49 -13.36 11.90
N ASP A 123 19.21 -13.35 13.00
CA ASP A 123 18.65 -13.44 14.34
C ASP A 123 18.35 -12.04 14.84
N HIS A 124 17.16 -11.86 15.41
CA HIS A 124 16.62 -10.59 15.88
C HIS A 124 16.05 -10.70 17.28
N GLU A 125 16.02 -9.58 17.98
CA GLU A 125 15.37 -9.44 19.28
C GLU A 125 14.06 -8.67 19.15
N LEU A 126 12.97 -9.27 19.62
CA LEU A 126 11.66 -8.64 19.75
C LEU A 126 11.44 -8.29 21.21
N ARG A 127 11.25 -7.01 21.52
CA ARG A 127 10.85 -6.54 22.84
C ARG A 127 9.41 -6.04 22.77
N VAL A 128 8.58 -6.59 23.65
CA VAL A 128 7.16 -6.22 23.76
C VAL A 128 6.93 -5.65 25.14
N THR A 129 6.42 -4.43 25.19
CA THR A 129 6.02 -3.76 26.44
C THR A 129 4.51 -3.57 26.42
N VAL A 130 3.85 -4.05 27.45
CA VAL A 130 2.39 -3.98 27.65
C VAL A 130 2.10 -3.08 28.83
N ILE A 131 1.16 -2.16 28.65
CA ILE A 131 0.70 -1.24 29.71
C ILE A 131 -0.81 -1.43 29.84
N GLY A 132 -1.28 -1.56 31.06
CA GLY A 132 -2.70 -1.80 31.32
C GLY A 132 -3.08 -1.71 32.77
N LYS A 133 -4.28 -2.20 33.07
CA LYS A 133 -4.81 -2.31 34.42
C LYS A 133 -5.32 -3.73 34.64
N THR A 134 -5.01 -4.27 35.82
CA THR A 134 -5.58 -5.54 36.29
C THR A 134 -7.07 -5.39 36.55
N ASP A 135 -7.79 -6.48 36.71
CA ASP A 135 -9.20 -6.51 37.13
C ASP A 135 -9.43 -5.72 38.44
N SER A 136 -8.47 -5.75 39.36
CA SER A 136 -8.52 -4.94 40.59
C SER A 136 -8.33 -3.43 40.38
N GLY A 137 -8.13 -2.97 39.14
CA GLY A 137 -7.91 -1.55 38.78
C GLY A 137 -6.48 -1.04 39.03
N LYS A 138 -5.53 -1.91 39.39
CA LYS A 138 -4.14 -1.54 39.60
C LYS A 138 -3.39 -1.46 38.25
N ASP A 139 -2.64 -0.37 38.07
CA ASP A 139 -1.78 -0.21 36.89
C ASP A 139 -0.66 -1.26 36.88
N PHE A 140 -0.38 -1.79 35.70
CA PHE A 140 0.76 -2.66 35.47
C PHE A 140 1.50 -2.28 34.19
N SER A 141 2.77 -2.58 34.16
CA SER A 141 3.60 -2.56 32.95
C SER A 141 4.43 -3.84 32.94
N SER A 142 4.34 -4.59 31.87
CA SER A 142 5.10 -5.82 31.68
C SER A 142 5.92 -5.72 30.40
N THR A 143 7.16 -6.24 30.43
CA THR A 143 8.05 -6.23 29.26
C THR A 143 8.64 -7.61 29.08
N GLY A 144 8.43 -8.20 27.91
CA GLY A 144 9.05 -9.46 27.49
C GLY A 144 10.04 -9.23 26.36
N THR A 145 11.12 -10.01 26.37
CA THR A 145 12.14 -10.01 25.31
C THR A 145 12.26 -11.41 24.73
N PHE A 146 12.17 -11.51 23.41
CA PHE A 146 12.09 -12.76 22.68
C PHE A 146 13.04 -12.75 21.49
N ALA A 147 13.81 -13.82 21.30
CA ALA A 147 14.63 -14.00 20.11
C ALA A 147 13.82 -14.66 19.00
N PHE A 148 13.99 -14.20 17.76
CA PHE A 148 13.43 -14.86 16.60
C PHE A 148 14.40 -14.84 15.42
N ALA A 149 14.40 -15.92 14.63
CA ALA A 149 15.18 -16.01 13.42
C ALA A 149 14.33 -15.60 12.21
N LYS A 150 14.81 -14.66 11.41
CA LYS A 150 14.21 -14.23 10.14
C LYS A 150 14.96 -14.86 8.97
N GLY A 151 14.27 -15.77 8.27
CA GLY A 151 14.79 -16.38 7.05
C GLY A 151 14.46 -15.57 5.79
N VAL A 152 14.71 -16.16 4.63
CA VAL A 152 14.44 -15.55 3.30
C VAL A 152 12.96 -15.56 2.91
N LYS A 153 12.08 -16.12 3.73
CA LYS A 153 10.64 -16.16 3.51
C LYS A 153 9.94 -15.12 4.39
N PRO A 154 8.78 -14.62 4.00
CA PRO A 154 7.93 -13.83 4.89
C PRO A 154 7.73 -14.56 6.22
N LYS A 155 7.74 -13.82 7.32
CA LYS A 155 7.54 -14.38 8.66
C LYS A 155 6.38 -13.65 9.36
N THR A 156 5.59 -14.42 10.08
CA THR A 156 4.50 -13.91 10.90
C THR A 156 4.74 -14.32 12.34
N LEU A 157 4.68 -13.36 13.26
CA LEU A 157 4.78 -13.57 14.69
C LEU A 157 3.44 -13.23 15.35
N GLY A 158 3.01 -14.09 16.26
CA GLY A 158 1.87 -13.84 17.14
C GLY A 158 2.36 -13.46 18.54
N VAL A 159 1.82 -12.36 19.06
CA VAL A 159 2.00 -11.90 20.43
C VAL A 159 0.67 -12.12 21.14
N THR A 160 0.63 -13.08 22.06
CA THR A 160 -0.54 -13.36 22.89
C THR A 160 -0.34 -12.73 24.27
N LEU A 161 -1.31 -11.94 24.68
CA LEU A 161 -1.29 -11.20 25.94
C LEU A 161 -2.26 -11.83 26.94
N ALA A 162 -1.76 -12.04 28.15
CA ALA A 162 -2.54 -12.50 29.28
C ALA A 162 -2.35 -11.56 30.47
N GLU A 163 -3.20 -11.68 31.50
CA GLU A 163 -2.99 -10.95 32.74
C GLU A 163 -1.66 -11.39 33.38
N PRO A 164 -0.79 -10.45 33.81
CA PRO A 164 0.44 -10.81 34.52
C PRO A 164 0.11 -11.58 35.80
N GLY A 165 0.50 -12.84 35.83
CA GLY A 165 0.22 -13.75 36.96
C GLY A 165 1.47 -14.08 37.75
N LEU A 166 1.30 -14.92 38.82
CA LEU A 166 2.37 -15.44 39.61
C LEU A 166 3.34 -16.29 38.76
N GLY A 167 4.42 -15.63 38.26
CA GLY A 167 5.50 -16.30 37.54
C GLY A 167 5.47 -16.20 36.00
N SER A 168 4.58 -15.41 35.44
CA SER A 168 4.60 -15.08 34.01
C SER A 168 4.43 -13.58 33.78
N ASP A 169 5.15 -13.05 32.82
CA ASP A 169 5.04 -11.64 32.42
C ASP A 169 3.76 -11.36 31.58
N GLY A 170 2.92 -12.39 31.37
CA GLY A 170 1.68 -12.29 30.60
C GLY A 170 1.88 -12.07 29.10
N ILE A 171 3.09 -12.27 28.59
CA ILE A 171 3.41 -12.08 27.18
C ILE A 171 3.98 -13.39 26.62
N GLN A 172 3.37 -13.89 25.55
CA GLN A 172 3.87 -15.05 24.81
C GLN A 172 4.08 -14.66 23.36
N VAL A 173 5.17 -15.13 22.76
CA VAL A 173 5.47 -14.90 21.33
C VAL A 173 5.73 -16.23 20.65
N GLY A 174 5.12 -16.43 19.50
CA GLY A 174 5.28 -17.63 18.69
C GLY A 174 5.15 -17.35 17.19
N ASP A 175 5.54 -18.32 16.38
CA ASP A 175 5.27 -18.31 14.92
C ASP A 175 3.77 -18.51 14.70
N TRP A 176 3.21 -17.75 13.78
CA TRP A 176 1.78 -17.76 13.48
C TRP A 176 1.50 -18.27 12.07
#